data_bd9e36d8d9d0aa23802cec6ec3db850f
#
_entry.id   bd9e36d8d9d0aa23802cec6ec3db850f
#
_cell.length_a   1.000
_cell.length_b   1.000
_cell.length_c   1.000
_cell.angle_alpha   90.00
_cell.angle_beta   90.00
_cell.angle_gamma   90.00
#
_symmetry.space_group_name_H-M   'P 1'
#
loop_
_entity.id
_entity.type
_entity.pdbx_description
1 polymer ?
#
loop_
_entity_poly.entity_id
_entity_poly.type
_entity_poly.pdbx_seq_one_letter_code
_entity_poly.pdbx_strand_id
1 'polypeptide(L)'
;MRMRFPESVWMVSLALAVLTSLPYAIGWLNTPEDMTYSGAPALPDGLQWDYNSRMGTLGQGARHAWDLHLLFTPEPHDGIYLVHGFYVAAGAVGGALGLGIPLAFHALRFAMTIVMTLALWAFSGRFFSRTGDRWLCLSMATLASGWSWLLLVAAPDMTRAVSPIEFWLIDAYNLIGAFFAPHFAASVALQIAGLMVFEDWIERGGAWRLGGLALVLAAVSITQPYSIALLGMLIGLLALYHMCVTRRLDWRRALGLTLPGGVYAGLVLYQYLNMTADPVWSSFIEQNQTRSPAAVYYVLGYAPFLLPIAAGWRSAIPMRKDARWLVPWLWVVIVAALLYAPVMTQRRYLLGVQTPLAVLATQGWVRGVLPCLQQTRRPLASIVYVSLASSATLLMIAANASAIPSTQYRDDLYYTVDERAGFAWLRDHTPPDSVVLTVATRDLHGSSGRVVAQTRRRVFAGHFIETVQFDRKVGMLRRFYDPATSDAWRRSLLAEYNVEYVWYDRYARELGAWNPAAAPYLVSVFASDTVIVFRREE
;
A
#
# COMPACT_ATOMS: atom_id res chain seq x y z
N MET A 1 27.92 7.71 -13.47
CA MET A 1 28.61 6.63 -12.75
C MET A 1 27.83 5.35 -13.00
N ARG A 2 28.39 4.32 -13.64
CA ARG A 2 27.72 3.02 -13.72
C ARG A 2 27.72 2.42 -12.31
N MET A 3 26.56 2.43 -11.64
CA MET A 3 26.41 1.73 -10.36
C MET A 3 26.55 0.23 -10.61
N ARG A 4 27.69 -0.33 -10.22
CA ARG A 4 27.86 -1.80 -10.17
C ARG A 4 27.38 -2.26 -8.79
N PHE A 5 26.33 -3.05 -8.76
CA PHE A 5 25.88 -3.70 -7.55
C PHE A 5 26.69 -4.98 -7.33
N PRO A 6 27.27 -5.19 -6.13
CA PRO A 6 27.90 -6.47 -5.79
C PRO A 6 26.91 -7.63 -5.95
N GLU A 7 27.39 -8.81 -6.32
CA GLU A 7 26.55 -10.02 -6.44
C GLU A 7 25.80 -10.32 -5.14
N SER A 8 26.46 -10.11 -3.99
CA SER A 8 25.85 -10.29 -2.67
C SER A 8 24.61 -9.42 -2.46
N VAL A 9 24.54 -8.22 -3.05
CA VAL A 9 23.37 -7.35 -2.94
C VAL A 9 22.20 -7.89 -3.77
N TRP A 10 22.49 -8.44 -4.96
CA TRP A 10 21.48 -9.14 -5.75
C TRP A 10 20.94 -10.37 -5.03
N MET A 11 21.82 -11.17 -4.42
CA MET A 11 21.41 -12.34 -3.64
C MET A 11 20.51 -11.95 -2.45
N VAL A 12 20.86 -10.90 -1.69
CA VAL A 12 20.02 -10.41 -0.58
C VAL A 12 18.71 -9.85 -1.09
N SER A 13 18.71 -9.10 -2.19
CA SER A 13 17.48 -8.58 -2.78
C SER A 13 16.52 -9.70 -3.19
N LEU A 14 17.06 -10.76 -3.81
CA LEU A 14 16.31 -11.96 -4.16
C LEU A 14 15.80 -12.69 -2.92
N ALA A 15 16.64 -12.87 -1.90
CA ALA A 15 16.25 -13.52 -0.64
C ALA A 15 15.10 -12.78 0.08
N LEU A 16 15.13 -11.44 0.11
CA LEU A 16 14.05 -10.63 0.67
C LEU A 16 12.75 -10.74 -0.15
N ALA A 17 12.86 -10.76 -1.48
CA ALA A 17 11.71 -10.97 -2.36
C ALA A 17 11.10 -12.37 -2.18
N VAL A 18 11.93 -13.41 -2.02
CA VAL A 18 11.49 -14.76 -1.69
C VAL A 18 10.85 -14.78 -0.30
N LEU A 19 11.51 -14.23 0.73
CA LEU A 19 11.00 -14.18 2.10
C LEU A 19 9.59 -13.57 2.16
N THR A 20 9.38 -12.43 1.50
CA THR A 20 8.07 -11.79 1.43
C THR A 20 7.06 -12.56 0.59
N SER A 21 7.46 -13.54 -0.20
CA SER A 21 6.58 -14.36 -1.04
C SER A 21 6.21 -15.70 -0.39
N LEU A 22 6.96 -16.15 0.63
CA LEU A 22 6.75 -17.44 1.28
C LEU A 22 5.32 -17.63 1.82
N PRO A 23 4.70 -16.67 2.56
CA PRO A 23 3.35 -16.87 3.07
C PRO A 23 2.32 -17.14 1.97
N TYR A 24 2.42 -16.42 0.86
CA TYR A 24 1.53 -16.58 -0.29
C TYR A 24 1.77 -17.92 -1.02
N ALA A 25 3.04 -18.32 -1.17
CA ALA A 25 3.37 -19.64 -1.73
C ALA A 25 2.83 -20.77 -0.86
N ILE A 26 2.92 -20.65 0.47
CA ILE A 26 2.32 -21.59 1.43
C ILE A 26 0.81 -21.66 1.22
N GLY A 27 0.13 -20.53 1.03
CA GLY A 27 -1.30 -20.46 0.73
C GLY A 27 -1.67 -21.25 -0.52
N TRP A 28 -0.94 -21.08 -1.62
CA TRP A 28 -1.16 -21.85 -2.86
C TRP A 28 -0.86 -23.33 -2.71
N LEU A 29 0.21 -23.69 -2.01
CA LEU A 29 0.60 -25.09 -1.82
C LEU A 29 -0.34 -25.87 -0.88
N ASN A 30 -1.00 -25.16 0.04
CA ASN A 30 -1.95 -25.76 1.01
C ASN A 30 -3.42 -25.50 0.65
N THR A 31 -3.70 -25.12 -0.61
CA THR A 31 -5.06 -24.90 -1.07
C THR A 31 -5.85 -26.23 -1.04
N PRO A 32 -7.02 -26.31 -0.36
CA PRO A 32 -7.89 -27.47 -0.40
C PRO A 32 -8.33 -27.81 -1.84
N GLU A 33 -8.60 -29.10 -2.13
CA GLU A 33 -8.92 -29.58 -3.49
C GLU A 33 -10.17 -28.90 -4.09
N ASP A 34 -11.14 -28.57 -3.25
CA ASP A 34 -12.41 -27.93 -3.62
C ASP A 34 -12.39 -26.40 -3.58
N MET A 35 -11.23 -25.79 -3.36
CA MET A 35 -11.07 -24.35 -3.19
C MET A 35 -10.01 -23.75 -4.12
N THR A 36 -9.92 -22.43 -4.12
CA THR A 36 -8.85 -21.67 -4.78
C THR A 36 -8.41 -20.54 -3.87
N TYR A 37 -7.12 -20.48 -3.57
CA TYR A 37 -6.56 -19.36 -2.81
C TYR A 37 -6.64 -18.05 -3.60
N SER A 38 -7.13 -16.99 -2.95
CA SER A 38 -7.28 -15.67 -3.58
C SER A 38 -5.95 -14.96 -3.88
N GLY A 39 -4.90 -15.30 -3.10
CA GLY A 39 -3.63 -14.57 -3.08
C GLY A 39 -3.60 -13.42 -2.08
N ALA A 40 -4.65 -13.22 -1.28
CA ALA A 40 -4.70 -12.15 -0.28
C ALA A 40 -3.90 -12.49 0.99
N PRO A 41 -3.37 -11.50 1.74
CA PRO A 41 -2.81 -11.71 3.07
C PRO A 41 -3.90 -12.01 4.10
N ALA A 42 -3.55 -12.72 5.18
CA ALA A 42 -4.46 -12.99 6.30
C ALA A 42 -4.44 -11.85 7.33
N LEU A 43 -3.26 -11.32 7.65
CA LEU A 43 -3.03 -10.35 8.72
C LEU A 43 -2.29 -9.11 8.21
N PRO A 44 -2.60 -7.91 8.76
CA PRO A 44 -3.71 -7.62 9.67
C PRO A 44 -5.08 -7.76 8.99
N ASP A 45 -6.11 -8.00 9.81
CA ASP A 45 -7.49 -8.12 9.31
C ASP A 45 -7.90 -6.89 8.49
N GLY A 46 -8.69 -7.13 7.45
CA GLY A 46 -9.19 -6.09 6.56
C GLY A 46 -8.30 -5.80 5.34
N LEU A 47 -7.05 -6.22 5.30
CA LEU A 47 -6.19 -6.00 4.12
C LEU A 47 -6.61 -6.80 2.89
N GLN A 48 -7.37 -7.88 3.04
CA GLN A 48 -7.98 -8.58 1.92
C GLN A 48 -8.93 -7.66 1.11
N TRP A 49 -9.54 -6.66 1.74
CA TRP A 49 -10.38 -5.68 1.04
C TRP A 49 -9.55 -4.73 0.16
N ASP A 50 -8.46 -4.21 0.69
CA ASP A 50 -7.49 -3.44 -0.11
C ASP A 50 -6.92 -4.29 -1.26
N TYR A 51 -6.58 -5.56 -1.00
CA TYR A 51 -6.13 -6.50 -2.02
C TYR A 51 -7.18 -6.66 -3.13
N ASN A 52 -8.44 -6.91 -2.78
CA ASN A 52 -9.53 -7.08 -3.73
C ASN A 52 -9.76 -5.80 -4.58
N SER A 53 -9.66 -4.62 -3.98
CA SER A 53 -9.69 -3.35 -4.71
C SER A 53 -8.56 -3.28 -5.75
N ARG A 54 -7.33 -3.66 -5.37
CA ARG A 54 -6.20 -3.71 -6.32
C ARG A 54 -6.40 -4.73 -7.42
N MET A 55 -7.01 -5.89 -7.12
CA MET A 55 -7.38 -6.88 -8.15
C MET A 55 -8.40 -6.29 -9.14
N GLY A 56 -9.39 -5.55 -8.67
CA GLY A 56 -10.33 -4.81 -9.51
C GLY A 56 -9.64 -3.80 -10.44
N THR A 57 -8.71 -3.00 -9.89
CA THR A 57 -7.93 -2.01 -10.64
C THR A 57 -7.02 -2.65 -11.70
N LEU A 58 -6.26 -3.70 -11.33
CA LEU A 58 -5.44 -4.48 -12.26
C LEU A 58 -6.31 -5.09 -13.38
N GLY A 59 -7.49 -5.60 -13.00
CA GLY A 59 -8.43 -6.20 -13.94
C GLY A 59 -9.00 -5.20 -14.96
N GLN A 60 -9.18 -3.94 -14.59
CA GLN A 60 -9.53 -2.87 -15.52
C GLN A 60 -8.38 -2.63 -16.51
N GLY A 61 -7.15 -2.47 -16.02
CA GLY A 61 -5.97 -2.33 -16.86
C GLY A 61 -5.77 -3.51 -17.84
N ALA A 62 -5.99 -4.75 -17.38
CA ALA A 62 -5.87 -5.95 -18.22
C ALA A 62 -6.90 -5.99 -19.38
N ARG A 63 -7.96 -5.20 -19.31
CA ARG A 63 -8.94 -4.98 -20.39
C ARG A 63 -8.64 -3.73 -21.22
N HIS A 64 -7.47 -3.12 -21.04
CA HIS A 64 -7.06 -1.86 -21.67
C HIS A 64 -7.94 -0.65 -21.32
N ALA A 65 -8.65 -0.68 -20.19
CA ALA A 65 -9.28 0.50 -19.62
C ALA A 65 -8.21 1.31 -18.87
N TRP A 66 -7.85 2.47 -19.41
CA TRP A 66 -6.83 3.36 -18.84
C TRP A 66 -7.41 4.40 -17.88
N ASP A 67 -8.69 4.62 -17.94
CA ASP A 67 -9.50 5.41 -17.03
C ASP A 67 -10.02 4.50 -15.92
N LEU A 68 -9.69 4.84 -14.68
CA LEU A 68 -10.07 4.05 -13.51
C LEU A 68 -11.48 4.41 -13.07
N HIS A 69 -12.35 3.41 -12.95
CA HIS A 69 -13.66 3.52 -12.31
C HIS A 69 -13.65 2.88 -10.92
N LEU A 70 -14.39 3.47 -9.97
CA LEU A 70 -14.61 2.87 -8.65
C LEU A 70 -15.67 1.76 -8.76
N LEU A 71 -15.27 0.52 -8.46
CA LEU A 71 -16.14 -0.66 -8.65
C LEU A 71 -17.00 -0.97 -7.42
N PHE A 72 -16.75 -0.34 -6.28
CA PHE A 72 -17.47 -0.60 -5.04
C PHE A 72 -18.66 0.34 -4.81
N THR A 73 -19.16 0.96 -5.87
CA THR A 73 -20.26 1.92 -5.78
C THR A 73 -21.13 1.84 -7.05
N PRO A 74 -22.46 1.86 -6.93
CA PRO A 74 -23.37 1.77 -8.08
C PRO A 74 -23.55 3.12 -8.78
N GLU A 75 -23.25 4.23 -8.12
CA GLU A 75 -23.47 5.57 -8.65
C GLU A 75 -22.67 5.77 -9.95
N PRO A 76 -23.33 6.32 -11.01
CA PRO A 76 -22.66 6.66 -12.25
C PRO A 76 -21.58 7.72 -11.98
N HIS A 77 -20.41 7.52 -12.54
CA HIS A 77 -19.27 8.45 -12.46
C HIS A 77 -18.32 8.22 -13.63
N ASP A 78 -17.56 9.25 -13.96
CA ASP A 78 -16.54 9.16 -15.00
C ASP A 78 -15.26 8.49 -14.49
N GLY A 79 -14.58 7.77 -15.35
CA GLY A 79 -13.26 7.23 -15.07
C GLY A 79 -12.19 8.32 -15.09
N ILE A 80 -11.19 8.22 -14.22
CA ILE A 80 -10.09 9.19 -14.15
C ILE A 80 -8.78 8.52 -14.56
N TYR A 81 -8.10 9.12 -15.55
CA TYR A 81 -6.78 8.69 -15.99
C TYR A 81 -5.73 9.00 -14.92
N LEU A 82 -4.67 8.21 -14.88
CA LEU A 82 -3.50 8.37 -14.01
C LEU A 82 -3.75 8.17 -12.51
N VAL A 83 -5.00 8.08 -12.05
CA VAL A 83 -5.30 7.67 -10.67
C VAL A 83 -5.04 6.17 -10.56
N HIS A 84 -4.26 5.74 -9.56
CA HIS A 84 -3.76 4.38 -9.44
C HIS A 84 -3.12 3.81 -10.73
N GLY A 85 -2.58 4.69 -11.58
CA GLY A 85 -2.03 4.35 -12.90
C GLY A 85 -0.94 3.27 -12.87
N PHE A 86 -0.23 3.12 -11.76
CA PHE A 86 0.72 2.03 -11.53
C PHE A 86 0.05 0.64 -11.66
N TYR A 87 -1.13 0.46 -11.04
CA TYR A 87 -1.86 -0.81 -11.11
C TYR A 87 -2.56 -1.01 -12.46
N VAL A 88 -3.09 0.06 -13.03
CA VAL A 88 -3.70 0.01 -14.39
C VAL A 88 -2.64 -0.42 -15.41
N ALA A 89 -1.47 0.21 -15.40
CA ALA A 89 -0.36 -0.16 -16.29
C ALA A 89 0.13 -1.61 -16.03
N ALA A 90 0.25 -2.01 -14.77
CA ALA A 90 0.64 -3.38 -14.42
C ALA A 90 -0.40 -4.41 -14.90
N GLY A 91 -1.69 -4.08 -14.80
CA GLY A 91 -2.78 -4.89 -15.34
C GLY A 91 -2.68 -5.05 -16.85
N ALA A 92 -2.43 -3.95 -17.59
CA ALA A 92 -2.27 -3.99 -19.05
C ALA A 92 -1.09 -4.87 -19.47
N VAL A 93 0.05 -4.75 -18.78
CA VAL A 93 1.23 -5.62 -19.02
C VAL A 93 0.91 -7.07 -18.68
N GLY A 94 0.29 -7.34 -17.52
CA GLY A 94 -0.10 -8.69 -17.11
C GLY A 94 -1.06 -9.34 -18.10
N GLY A 95 -2.06 -8.59 -18.58
CA GLY A 95 -3.01 -9.04 -19.61
C GLY A 95 -2.32 -9.36 -20.93
N ALA A 96 -1.42 -8.48 -21.39
CA ALA A 96 -0.64 -8.72 -22.62
C ALA A 96 0.26 -9.96 -22.53
N LEU A 97 0.73 -10.31 -21.32
CA LEU A 97 1.52 -11.51 -21.07
C LEU A 97 0.68 -12.76 -20.78
N GLY A 98 -0.65 -12.65 -20.78
CA GLY A 98 -1.56 -13.75 -20.45
C GLY A 98 -1.52 -14.20 -18.99
N LEU A 99 -1.03 -13.33 -18.08
CA LEU A 99 -0.94 -13.65 -16.65
C LEU A 99 -2.31 -13.49 -15.97
N GLY A 100 -2.65 -14.42 -15.09
CA GLY A 100 -3.75 -14.23 -14.16
C GLY A 100 -3.50 -13.03 -13.24
N ILE A 101 -4.55 -12.27 -12.89
CA ILE A 101 -4.42 -11.02 -12.11
C ILE A 101 -3.67 -11.20 -10.78
N PRO A 102 -3.95 -12.25 -9.94
CA PRO A 102 -3.18 -12.47 -8.72
C PRO A 102 -1.69 -12.73 -9.00
N LEU A 103 -1.37 -13.48 -10.06
CA LEU A 103 0.01 -13.76 -10.44
C LEU A 103 0.73 -12.48 -10.89
N ALA A 104 0.08 -11.63 -11.71
CA ALA A 104 0.62 -10.34 -12.13
C ALA A 104 0.93 -9.43 -10.93
N PHE A 105 0.03 -9.37 -9.93
CA PHE A 105 0.24 -8.62 -8.70
C PHE A 105 1.46 -9.13 -7.92
N HIS A 106 1.58 -10.44 -7.69
CA HIS A 106 2.67 -10.99 -6.92
C HIS A 106 4.01 -10.96 -7.66
N ALA A 107 4.03 -11.13 -8.98
CA ALA A 107 5.22 -10.94 -9.80
C ALA A 107 5.73 -9.48 -9.71
N LEU A 108 4.81 -8.51 -9.81
CA LEU A 108 5.14 -7.10 -9.63
C LEU A 108 5.66 -6.82 -8.22
N ARG A 109 5.02 -7.37 -7.19
CA ARG A 109 5.45 -7.23 -5.78
C ARG A 109 6.86 -7.79 -5.57
N PHE A 110 7.14 -8.97 -6.12
CA PHE A 110 8.46 -9.58 -6.10
C PHE A 110 9.51 -8.69 -6.77
N ALA A 111 9.24 -8.21 -7.99
CA ALA A 111 10.13 -7.34 -8.73
C ALA A 111 10.39 -6.01 -8.00
N MET A 112 9.35 -5.38 -7.46
CA MET A 112 9.49 -4.09 -6.76
C MET A 112 10.22 -4.23 -5.43
N THR A 113 10.14 -5.37 -4.74
CA THR A 113 10.97 -5.66 -3.55
C THR A 113 12.46 -5.66 -3.90
N ILE A 114 12.85 -6.28 -5.03
CA ILE A 114 14.23 -6.25 -5.52
C ILE A 114 14.65 -4.82 -5.85
N VAL A 115 13.85 -4.08 -6.62
CA VAL A 115 14.15 -2.70 -7.02
C VAL A 115 14.31 -1.80 -5.80
N MET A 116 13.44 -1.91 -4.80
CA MET A 116 13.53 -1.18 -3.54
C MET A 116 14.83 -1.49 -2.80
N THR A 117 15.19 -2.76 -2.67
CA THR A 117 16.40 -3.18 -1.96
C THR A 117 17.67 -2.64 -2.65
N LEU A 118 17.71 -2.67 -3.98
CA LEU A 118 18.81 -2.10 -4.75
C LEU A 118 18.89 -0.57 -4.59
N ALA A 119 17.73 0.12 -4.58
CA ALA A 119 17.67 1.56 -4.34
C ALA A 119 18.18 1.93 -2.93
N LEU A 120 17.77 1.19 -1.90
CA LEU A 120 18.22 1.36 -0.52
C LEU A 120 19.74 1.15 -0.39
N TRP A 121 20.29 0.14 -1.06
CA TRP A 121 21.74 -0.06 -1.12
C TRP A 121 22.46 1.10 -1.82
N ALA A 122 21.95 1.58 -2.94
CA ALA A 122 22.51 2.73 -3.64
C ALA A 122 22.51 3.99 -2.77
N PHE A 123 21.40 4.22 -2.06
CA PHE A 123 21.25 5.36 -1.15
C PHE A 123 22.20 5.28 0.04
N SER A 124 22.35 4.10 0.68
CA SER A 124 23.31 3.91 1.77
C SER A 124 24.74 4.25 1.38
N GLY A 125 25.12 4.01 0.14
CA GLY A 125 26.45 4.34 -0.41
C GLY A 125 26.74 5.83 -0.51
N ARG A 126 25.73 6.70 -0.39
CA ARG A 126 25.91 8.16 -0.30
C ARG A 126 26.46 8.60 1.07
N PHE A 127 26.25 7.80 2.11
CA PHE A 127 26.56 8.13 3.50
C PHE A 127 27.72 7.30 4.05
N PHE A 128 27.84 6.04 3.62
CA PHE A 128 28.80 5.08 4.18
C PHE A 128 29.78 4.58 3.13
N SER A 129 31.06 4.72 3.39
CA SER A 129 32.14 4.18 2.55
C SER A 129 32.51 2.74 2.92
N ARG A 130 32.33 2.35 4.18
CA ARG A 130 32.62 0.99 4.65
C ARG A 130 31.48 0.06 4.28
N THR A 131 31.80 -1.07 3.67
CA THR A 131 30.79 -2.07 3.26
C THR A 131 29.98 -2.61 4.43
N GLY A 132 30.60 -2.83 5.60
CA GLY A 132 29.88 -3.28 6.81
C GLY A 132 28.83 -2.29 7.29
N ASP A 133 29.13 -0.98 7.27
CA ASP A 133 28.15 0.06 7.66
C ASP A 133 27.00 0.14 6.65
N ARG A 134 27.29 -0.10 5.36
CA ARG A 134 26.23 -0.17 4.32
C ARG A 134 25.32 -1.37 4.52
N TRP A 135 25.86 -2.53 4.88
CA TRP A 135 25.06 -3.72 5.20
C TRP A 135 24.19 -3.49 6.43
N LEU A 136 24.75 -2.88 7.48
CA LEU A 136 23.96 -2.50 8.66
C LEU A 136 22.81 -1.55 8.27
N CYS A 137 23.11 -0.51 7.47
CA CYS A 137 22.10 0.42 6.98
C CYS A 137 21.02 -0.29 6.15
N LEU A 138 21.39 -1.17 5.24
CA LEU A 138 20.43 -1.93 4.43
C LEU A 138 19.55 -2.82 5.31
N SER A 139 20.15 -3.54 6.27
CA SER A 139 19.38 -4.39 7.20
C SER A 139 18.38 -3.57 8.02
N MET A 140 18.81 -2.41 8.51
CA MET A 140 17.92 -1.48 9.23
C MET A 140 16.84 -0.90 8.31
N ALA A 141 17.16 -0.59 7.06
CA ALA A 141 16.21 -0.02 6.10
C ALA A 141 15.21 -1.05 5.52
N THR A 142 15.49 -2.34 5.67
CA THR A 142 14.61 -3.42 5.16
C THR A 142 13.97 -4.21 6.30
N LEU A 143 14.76 -4.90 7.11
CA LEU A 143 14.28 -5.87 8.09
C LEU A 143 13.80 -5.23 9.39
N ALA A 144 14.42 -4.11 9.84
CA ALA A 144 14.07 -3.53 11.12
C ALA A 144 12.65 -2.97 11.15
N SER A 145 12.01 -3.11 12.30
CA SER A 145 10.70 -2.56 12.62
C SER A 145 10.64 -2.13 14.08
N GLY A 146 9.46 -2.05 14.68
CA GLY A 146 9.29 -1.55 16.04
C GLY A 146 9.57 -2.58 17.14
N TRP A 147 9.63 -2.06 18.36
CA TRP A 147 9.64 -2.85 19.59
C TRP A 147 8.36 -2.66 20.41
N SER A 148 7.34 -1.97 19.87
CA SER A 148 6.09 -1.76 20.61
C SER A 148 5.31 -3.08 20.82
N TRP A 149 5.62 -4.14 20.06
CA TRP A 149 5.08 -5.48 20.31
C TRP A 149 5.42 -6.03 21.71
N LEU A 150 6.51 -5.56 22.34
CA LEU A 150 6.83 -5.91 23.71
C LEU A 150 5.75 -5.47 24.71
N LEU A 151 4.95 -4.45 24.36
CA LEU A 151 3.82 -4.02 25.18
C LEU A 151 2.72 -5.07 25.26
N LEU A 152 2.59 -5.96 24.27
CA LEU A 152 1.64 -7.08 24.35
C LEU A 152 1.89 -7.99 25.56
N VAL A 153 3.16 -8.06 25.98
CA VAL A 153 3.58 -8.87 27.14
C VAL A 153 3.73 -8.00 28.40
N ALA A 154 4.39 -6.83 28.28
CA ALA A 154 4.76 -6.00 29.41
C ALA A 154 3.62 -5.09 29.92
N ALA A 155 2.71 -4.65 29.03
CA ALA A 155 1.62 -3.74 29.35
C ALA A 155 0.43 -3.97 28.40
N PRO A 156 -0.25 -5.13 28.46
CA PRO A 156 -1.30 -5.50 27.50
C PRO A 156 -2.48 -4.52 27.46
N ASP A 157 -2.76 -3.84 28.57
CA ASP A 157 -3.85 -2.85 28.64
C ASP A 157 -3.60 -1.65 27.71
N MET A 158 -2.35 -1.25 27.50
CA MET A 158 -2.01 -0.17 26.57
C MET A 158 -2.27 -0.56 25.12
N THR A 159 -2.30 -1.85 24.79
CA THR A 159 -2.51 -2.35 23.43
C THR A 159 -3.97 -2.59 23.09
N ARG A 160 -4.89 -2.52 24.05
CA ARG A 160 -6.34 -2.67 23.84
C ARG A 160 -6.94 -1.54 23.00
N ALA A 161 -6.45 -0.31 23.21
CA ALA A 161 -6.96 0.86 22.48
C ALA A 161 -6.30 1.03 21.10
N VAL A 162 -4.98 0.78 21.01
CA VAL A 162 -4.21 0.84 19.75
C VAL A 162 -3.19 -0.29 19.75
N SER A 163 -3.31 -1.19 18.79
CA SER A 163 -2.34 -2.26 18.57
C SER A 163 -0.95 -1.68 18.24
N PRO A 164 0.16 -2.39 18.54
CA PRO A 164 1.49 -2.01 18.11
C PRO A 164 1.54 -1.67 16.61
N ILE A 165 2.10 -0.50 16.26
CA ILE A 165 2.04 0.03 14.89
C ILE A 165 2.68 -0.89 13.84
N GLU A 166 3.65 -1.69 14.23
CA GLU A 166 4.31 -2.66 13.37
C GLU A 166 3.38 -3.77 12.86
N PHE A 167 2.21 -3.98 13.47
CA PHE A 167 1.28 -5.04 13.09
C PHE A 167 0.06 -4.58 12.29
N TRP A 168 -0.16 -3.26 12.16
CA TRP A 168 -1.27 -2.76 11.37
C TRP A 168 -0.91 -1.57 10.45
N LEU A 169 0.13 -0.81 10.80
CA LEU A 169 0.54 0.37 10.03
C LEU A 169 1.58 -0.03 8.98
N ILE A 170 1.11 -0.66 7.92
CA ILE A 170 1.94 -1.27 6.88
C ILE A 170 2.84 -0.27 6.14
N ASP A 171 2.44 1.00 6.07
CA ASP A 171 3.19 2.10 5.43
C ASP A 171 4.43 2.51 6.25
N ALA A 172 4.51 2.11 7.53
CA ALA A 172 5.55 2.56 8.45
C ALA A 172 6.91 1.89 8.20
N TYR A 173 6.93 0.70 7.58
CA TYR A 173 8.13 -0.11 7.41
C TYR A 173 8.26 -0.64 5.99
N ASN A 174 9.45 -0.47 5.40
CA ASN A 174 9.66 -0.72 3.98
C ASN A 174 9.41 -2.17 3.56
N LEU A 175 9.93 -3.17 4.30
CA LEU A 175 9.76 -4.57 3.92
C LEU A 175 8.34 -5.08 4.25
N ILE A 176 7.74 -4.59 5.33
CA ILE A 176 6.32 -4.87 5.65
C ILE A 176 5.44 -4.31 4.54
N GLY A 177 5.64 -3.05 4.13
CA GLY A 177 4.93 -2.47 2.99
C GLY A 177 5.12 -3.26 1.70
N ALA A 178 6.36 -3.67 1.39
CA ALA A 178 6.68 -4.50 0.22
C ALA A 178 6.05 -5.90 0.28
N PHE A 179 5.88 -6.46 1.48
CA PHE A 179 5.18 -7.72 1.68
C PHE A 179 3.70 -7.62 1.26
N PHE A 180 3.04 -6.50 1.57
CA PHE A 180 1.61 -6.35 1.29
C PHE A 180 1.31 -5.83 -0.12
N ALA A 181 2.05 -4.83 -0.61
CA ALA A 181 1.68 -4.20 -1.87
C ALA A 181 2.88 -3.67 -2.67
N PRO A 182 2.92 -3.91 -3.99
CA PRO A 182 4.04 -3.53 -4.85
C PRO A 182 4.26 -2.01 -4.93
N HIS A 183 3.20 -1.20 -4.84
CA HIS A 183 3.30 0.25 -4.95
C HIS A 183 4.06 0.89 -3.77
N PHE A 184 4.07 0.27 -2.59
CA PHE A 184 4.87 0.76 -1.46
C PHE A 184 6.37 0.62 -1.74
N ALA A 185 6.81 -0.56 -2.18
CA ALA A 185 8.20 -0.77 -2.55
C ALA A 185 8.62 0.12 -3.74
N ALA A 186 7.76 0.24 -4.76
CA ALA A 186 7.98 1.12 -5.90
C ALA A 186 8.14 2.59 -5.46
N SER A 187 7.27 3.07 -4.56
CA SER A 187 7.31 4.45 -4.06
C SER A 187 8.60 4.75 -3.29
N VAL A 188 9.05 3.84 -2.42
CA VAL A 188 10.32 4.01 -1.70
C VAL A 188 11.49 4.11 -2.69
N ALA A 189 11.53 3.22 -3.69
CA ALA A 189 12.56 3.25 -4.72
C ALA A 189 12.54 4.55 -5.54
N LEU A 190 11.35 5.03 -5.91
CA LEU A 190 11.17 6.27 -6.65
C LEU A 190 11.52 7.51 -5.83
N GLN A 191 11.18 7.57 -4.54
CA GLN A 191 11.59 8.66 -3.64
C GLN A 191 13.12 8.75 -3.57
N ILE A 192 13.80 7.62 -3.38
CA ILE A 192 15.26 7.53 -3.38
C ILE A 192 15.82 7.99 -4.74
N ALA A 193 15.28 7.48 -5.85
CA ALA A 193 15.72 7.84 -7.19
C ALA A 193 15.58 9.34 -7.44
N GLY A 194 14.45 9.95 -7.04
CA GLY A 194 14.21 11.38 -7.17
C GLY A 194 15.25 12.24 -6.43
N LEU A 195 15.53 11.88 -5.17
CA LEU A 195 16.56 12.57 -4.37
C LEU A 195 17.96 12.39 -4.98
N MET A 196 18.30 11.18 -5.41
CA MET A 196 19.62 10.91 -6.03
C MET A 196 19.80 11.65 -7.36
N VAL A 197 18.77 11.69 -8.20
CA VAL A 197 18.80 12.43 -9.48
C VAL A 197 18.89 13.93 -9.23
N PHE A 198 18.16 14.46 -8.25
CA PHE A 198 18.23 15.87 -7.87
C PHE A 198 19.63 16.25 -7.37
N GLU A 199 20.22 15.49 -6.45
CA GLU A 199 21.58 15.75 -5.95
C GLU A 199 22.63 15.67 -7.07
N ASP A 200 22.55 14.64 -7.94
CA ASP A 200 23.43 14.51 -9.10
C ASP A 200 23.27 15.70 -10.08
N TRP A 201 22.07 16.25 -10.20
CA TRP A 201 21.84 17.46 -10.98
C TRP A 201 22.45 18.71 -10.34
N ILE A 202 22.33 18.87 -9.02
CA ILE A 202 23.00 19.97 -8.30
C ILE A 202 24.51 19.94 -8.51
N GLU A 203 25.13 18.75 -8.47
CA GLU A 203 26.57 18.59 -8.61
C GLU A 203 27.06 18.78 -10.06
N ARG A 204 26.34 18.21 -11.04
CA ARG A 204 26.85 18.03 -12.42
C ARG A 204 26.05 18.78 -13.48
N GLY A 205 24.86 19.28 -13.14
CA GLY A 205 23.95 19.92 -14.10
C GLY A 205 23.41 18.94 -15.15
N GLY A 206 22.94 19.50 -16.27
CA GLY A 206 22.51 18.76 -17.46
C GLY A 206 21.00 18.57 -17.56
N ALA A 207 20.45 18.90 -18.73
CA ALA A 207 19.00 18.86 -19.00
C ALA A 207 18.40 17.44 -18.89
N TRP A 208 19.16 16.39 -19.25
CA TRP A 208 18.69 15.02 -19.16
C TRP A 208 18.37 14.56 -17.72
N ARG A 209 19.08 15.13 -16.71
CA ARG A 209 18.79 14.87 -15.30
C ARG A 209 17.48 15.55 -14.85
N LEU A 210 17.21 16.75 -15.38
CA LEU A 210 15.91 17.40 -15.15
C LEU A 210 14.77 16.61 -15.79
N GLY A 211 14.96 16.10 -17.01
CA GLY A 211 14.01 15.19 -17.64
C GLY A 211 13.83 13.90 -16.84
N GLY A 212 14.92 13.33 -16.33
CA GLY A 212 14.87 12.17 -15.43
C GLY A 212 14.13 12.44 -14.12
N LEU A 213 14.35 13.63 -13.52
CA LEU A 213 13.62 14.06 -12.32
C LEU A 213 12.11 14.23 -12.61
N ALA A 214 11.77 14.86 -13.74
CA ALA A 214 10.38 15.01 -14.16
C ALA A 214 9.70 13.65 -14.35
N LEU A 215 10.39 12.67 -14.98
CA LEU A 215 9.88 11.31 -15.15
C LEU A 215 9.66 10.60 -13.80
N VAL A 216 10.61 10.74 -12.86
CA VAL A 216 10.46 10.15 -11.51
C VAL A 216 9.28 10.78 -10.77
N LEU A 217 9.11 12.11 -10.83
CA LEU A 217 7.98 12.79 -10.19
C LEU A 217 6.65 12.34 -10.81
N ALA A 218 6.59 12.18 -12.13
CA ALA A 218 5.41 11.62 -12.81
C ALA A 218 5.13 10.17 -12.34
N ALA A 219 6.16 9.32 -12.27
CA ALA A 219 6.02 7.95 -11.80
C ALA A 219 5.54 7.86 -10.35
N VAL A 220 6.05 8.71 -9.44
CA VAL A 220 5.57 8.79 -8.05
C VAL A 220 4.10 9.20 -7.99
N SER A 221 3.69 10.19 -8.80
CA SER A 221 2.31 10.69 -8.85
C SER A 221 1.29 9.60 -9.18
N ILE A 222 1.60 8.74 -10.16
CA ILE A 222 0.71 7.66 -10.58
C ILE A 222 0.82 6.39 -9.70
N THR A 223 1.91 6.28 -8.90
CA THR A 223 2.14 5.13 -8.02
C THR A 223 1.56 5.37 -6.64
N GLN A 224 1.88 6.51 -6.03
CA GLN A 224 1.47 6.88 -4.67
C GLN A 224 1.40 8.41 -4.54
N PRO A 225 0.23 9.01 -4.76
CA PRO A 225 0.07 10.47 -4.78
C PRO A 225 0.57 11.20 -3.53
N TYR A 226 0.45 10.59 -2.36
CA TYR A 226 0.91 11.19 -1.09
C TYR A 226 2.44 11.33 -1.03
N SER A 227 3.17 10.36 -1.60
CA SER A 227 4.64 10.39 -1.65
C SER A 227 5.19 11.53 -2.52
N ILE A 228 4.40 12.00 -3.51
CA ILE A 228 4.84 13.12 -4.36
C ILE A 228 4.90 14.42 -3.57
N ALA A 229 3.95 14.67 -2.67
CA ALA A 229 3.96 15.87 -1.83
C ALA A 229 5.20 15.90 -0.92
N LEU A 230 5.54 14.76 -0.29
CA LEU A 230 6.75 14.63 0.53
C LEU A 230 8.02 14.87 -0.29
N LEU A 231 8.14 14.20 -1.45
CA LEU A 231 9.31 14.32 -2.32
C LEU A 231 9.45 15.76 -2.87
N GLY A 232 8.35 16.38 -3.25
CA GLY A 232 8.32 17.77 -3.71
C GLY A 232 8.79 18.76 -2.64
N MET A 233 8.33 18.60 -1.39
CA MET A 233 8.79 19.41 -0.25
C MET A 233 10.28 19.20 0.02
N LEU A 234 10.76 17.96 0.01
CA LEU A 234 12.19 17.64 0.20
C LEU A 234 13.04 18.32 -0.87
N ILE A 235 12.70 18.15 -2.14
CA ILE A 235 13.45 18.77 -3.27
C ILE A 235 13.39 20.28 -3.19
N GLY A 236 12.22 20.86 -2.89
CA GLY A 236 12.05 22.32 -2.76
C GLY A 236 12.92 22.91 -1.65
N LEU A 237 12.89 22.33 -0.46
CA LEU A 237 13.70 22.80 0.66
C LEU A 237 15.20 22.58 0.45
N LEU A 238 15.60 21.49 -0.18
CA LEU A 238 17.00 21.26 -0.57
C LEU A 238 17.45 22.26 -1.64
N ALA A 239 16.60 22.57 -2.62
CA ALA A 239 16.90 23.61 -3.61
C ALA A 239 17.10 24.97 -2.96
N LEU A 240 16.22 25.37 -2.04
CA LEU A 240 16.38 26.61 -1.25
C LEU A 240 17.68 26.61 -0.43
N TYR A 241 18.01 25.51 0.22
CA TYR A 241 19.27 25.35 0.94
C TYR A 241 20.48 25.54 0.00
N HIS A 242 20.45 24.92 -1.19
CA HIS A 242 21.52 25.08 -2.16
C HIS A 242 21.60 26.49 -2.76
N MET A 243 20.50 27.21 -2.84
CA MET A 243 20.49 28.63 -3.27
C MET A 243 21.01 29.56 -2.17
N CYS A 244 20.47 29.44 -0.97
CA CYS A 244 20.68 30.44 0.09
C CYS A 244 21.95 30.17 0.92
N VAL A 245 22.28 28.91 1.19
CA VAL A 245 23.36 28.53 2.13
C VAL A 245 24.63 28.13 1.40
N THR A 246 24.56 27.11 0.51
CA THR A 246 25.77 26.60 -0.15
C THR A 246 26.15 27.37 -1.40
N ARG A 247 25.25 28.19 -1.95
CA ARG A 247 25.42 28.95 -3.21
C ARG A 247 25.76 28.05 -4.42
N ARG A 248 25.48 26.76 -4.39
CA ARG A 248 25.70 25.79 -5.48
C ARG A 248 24.64 25.89 -6.59
N LEU A 249 23.48 26.46 -6.27
CA LEU A 249 22.37 26.67 -7.19
C LEU A 249 22.14 28.18 -7.34
N ASP A 250 22.42 28.72 -8.52
CA ASP A 250 22.04 30.08 -8.88
C ASP A 250 20.61 30.13 -9.44
N TRP A 251 20.05 31.32 -9.58
CA TRP A 251 18.68 31.51 -10.03
C TRP A 251 18.46 31.03 -11.48
N ARG A 252 19.47 31.11 -12.36
CA ARG A 252 19.37 30.64 -13.76
C ARG A 252 19.27 29.11 -13.82
N ARG A 253 20.08 28.43 -13.04
CA ARG A 253 19.97 26.99 -12.90
C ARG A 253 18.67 26.59 -12.20
N ALA A 254 18.21 27.34 -11.19
CA ALA A 254 16.95 27.11 -10.50
C ALA A 254 15.75 27.16 -11.45
N LEU A 255 15.78 27.99 -12.50
CA LEU A 255 14.78 27.96 -13.57
C LEU A 255 14.66 26.58 -14.24
N GLY A 256 15.72 25.78 -14.27
CA GLY A 256 15.65 24.41 -14.76
C GLY A 256 14.68 23.53 -13.98
N LEU A 257 14.41 23.84 -12.70
CA LEU A 257 13.42 23.12 -11.88
C LEU A 257 11.97 23.42 -12.26
N THR A 258 11.72 24.41 -13.13
CA THR A 258 10.36 24.68 -13.64
C THR A 258 9.79 23.51 -14.43
N LEU A 259 10.62 22.74 -15.15
CA LEU A 259 10.18 21.56 -15.88
C LEU A 259 9.70 20.44 -14.91
N PRO A 260 10.54 19.89 -14.01
CA PRO A 260 10.07 18.86 -13.08
C PRO A 260 9.00 19.40 -12.11
N GLY A 261 9.08 20.67 -11.70
CA GLY A 261 8.07 21.34 -10.88
C GLY A 261 6.74 21.50 -11.61
N GLY A 262 6.75 21.83 -12.90
CA GLY A 262 5.55 21.90 -13.74
C GLY A 262 4.89 20.55 -13.95
N VAL A 263 5.67 19.50 -14.18
CA VAL A 263 5.14 18.11 -14.23
C VAL A 263 4.51 17.72 -12.90
N TYR A 264 5.21 18.00 -11.80
CA TYR A 264 4.68 17.78 -10.45
C TYR A 264 3.35 18.49 -10.22
N ALA A 265 3.33 19.82 -10.40
CA ALA A 265 2.15 20.63 -10.14
C ALA A 265 1.00 20.29 -11.09
N GLY A 266 1.30 20.05 -12.37
CA GLY A 266 0.31 19.69 -13.38
C GLY A 266 -0.40 18.37 -13.07
N LEU A 267 0.34 17.34 -12.66
CA LEU A 267 -0.25 16.04 -12.31
C LEU A 267 -1.07 16.10 -11.02
N VAL A 268 -0.57 16.77 -9.98
CA VAL A 268 -1.32 16.98 -8.73
C VAL A 268 -2.61 17.75 -8.99
N LEU A 269 -2.50 18.84 -9.75
CA LEU A 269 -3.66 19.67 -10.09
C LEU A 269 -4.67 18.89 -10.95
N TYR A 270 -4.20 18.14 -11.94
CA TYR A 270 -5.06 17.28 -12.77
C TYR A 270 -5.86 16.30 -11.91
N GLN A 271 -5.18 15.53 -11.04
CA GLN A 271 -5.84 14.58 -10.16
C GLN A 271 -6.83 15.26 -9.21
N TYR A 272 -6.41 16.36 -8.58
CA TYR A 272 -7.26 17.13 -7.67
C TYR A 272 -8.52 17.64 -8.33
N LEU A 273 -8.39 18.31 -9.49
CA LEU A 273 -9.54 18.89 -10.20
C LEU A 273 -10.52 17.81 -10.66
N ASN A 274 -10.03 16.71 -11.25
CA ASN A 274 -10.93 15.64 -11.70
C ASN A 274 -11.63 14.93 -10.52
N MET A 275 -10.89 14.63 -9.45
CA MET A 275 -11.47 13.94 -8.30
C MET A 275 -12.45 14.82 -7.52
N THR A 276 -12.28 16.15 -7.50
CA THR A 276 -13.20 17.07 -6.80
C THR A 276 -14.39 17.51 -7.66
N ALA A 277 -14.31 17.39 -8.97
CA ALA A 277 -15.40 17.73 -9.88
C ALA A 277 -16.54 16.70 -9.90
N ASP A 278 -16.22 15.43 -9.62
CA ASP A 278 -17.17 14.33 -9.60
C ASP A 278 -17.58 14.00 -8.15
N PRO A 279 -18.89 13.92 -7.82
CA PRO A 279 -19.36 13.66 -6.46
C PRO A 279 -18.91 12.30 -5.89
N VAL A 280 -18.77 11.27 -6.73
CA VAL A 280 -18.33 9.92 -6.29
C VAL A 280 -16.85 9.96 -5.90
N TRP A 281 -16.02 10.56 -6.73
CA TRP A 281 -14.61 10.75 -6.42
C TRP A 281 -14.36 11.70 -5.25
N SER A 282 -15.18 12.75 -5.11
CA SER A 282 -15.15 13.64 -3.95
C SER A 282 -15.45 12.87 -2.65
N SER A 283 -16.47 12.02 -2.67
CA SER A 283 -16.80 11.13 -1.55
C SER A 283 -15.63 10.17 -1.21
N PHE A 284 -14.94 9.64 -2.22
CA PHE A 284 -13.73 8.83 -2.01
C PHE A 284 -12.62 9.61 -1.27
N ILE A 285 -12.39 10.87 -1.64
CA ILE A 285 -11.41 11.73 -0.95
C ILE A 285 -11.85 11.97 0.51
N GLU A 286 -13.09 12.33 0.74
CA GLU A 286 -13.64 12.65 2.07
C GLU A 286 -13.60 11.45 3.02
N GLN A 287 -13.88 10.25 2.51
CA GLN A 287 -13.85 9.00 3.29
C GLN A 287 -12.43 8.49 3.55
N ASN A 288 -11.45 8.86 2.75
CA ASN A 288 -10.06 8.40 2.88
C ASN A 288 -9.31 9.15 4.00
N GLN A 289 -9.80 9.01 5.21
CA GLN A 289 -9.19 9.61 6.40
C GLN A 289 -8.22 8.63 7.06
N THR A 290 -6.95 9.00 7.11
CA THR A 290 -5.89 8.20 7.72
C THR A 290 -5.17 9.01 8.79
N ARG A 291 -5.88 9.27 9.91
CA ARG A 291 -5.35 10.07 11.03
C ARG A 291 -4.26 9.31 11.78
N SER A 292 -3.29 10.06 12.29
CA SER A 292 -2.20 9.52 13.10
C SER A 292 -2.69 9.15 14.50
N PRO A 293 -2.20 8.02 15.07
CA PRO A 293 -2.34 7.72 16.48
C PRO A 293 -1.53 8.70 17.33
N ALA A 294 -1.62 8.59 18.66
CA ALA A 294 -0.81 9.39 19.56
C ALA A 294 0.69 9.19 19.33
N ALA A 295 1.49 10.24 19.51
CA ALA A 295 2.93 10.25 19.19
C ALA A 295 3.74 9.14 19.90
N VAL A 296 3.30 8.72 21.08
CA VAL A 296 3.95 7.66 21.86
C VAL A 296 4.05 6.35 21.06
N TYR A 297 3.05 6.02 20.23
CA TYR A 297 3.08 4.80 19.41
C TYR A 297 4.17 4.86 18.33
N TYR A 298 4.42 6.05 17.76
CA TYR A 298 5.53 6.25 16.83
C TYR A 298 6.90 6.19 17.55
N VAL A 299 7.00 6.79 18.73
CA VAL A 299 8.25 6.73 19.53
C VAL A 299 8.60 5.29 19.86
N LEU A 300 7.64 4.50 20.32
CA LEU A 300 7.83 3.07 20.63
C LEU A 300 8.08 2.24 19.37
N GLY A 301 7.29 2.46 18.32
CA GLY A 301 7.42 1.76 17.04
C GLY A 301 8.75 2.06 16.33
N TYR A 302 9.31 3.24 16.49
CA TYR A 302 10.62 3.59 15.94
C TYR A 302 11.76 3.55 16.96
N ALA A 303 11.55 3.03 18.19
CA ALA A 303 12.57 2.96 19.22
C ALA A 303 13.89 2.32 18.74
N PRO A 304 13.90 1.23 17.94
CA PRO A 304 15.13 0.66 17.39
C PRO A 304 15.98 1.65 16.59
N PHE A 305 15.36 2.64 15.98
CA PHE A 305 16.04 3.68 15.22
C PHE A 305 16.41 4.87 16.12
N LEU A 306 15.48 5.31 16.96
CA LEU A 306 15.63 6.52 17.78
C LEU A 306 16.72 6.38 18.85
N LEU A 307 16.86 5.20 19.47
CA LEU A 307 17.86 4.96 20.51
C LEU A 307 19.30 5.15 20.01
N PRO A 308 19.76 4.53 18.91
CA PRO A 308 21.11 4.80 18.42
C PRO A 308 21.26 6.22 17.86
N ILE A 309 20.22 6.84 17.29
CA ILE A 309 20.26 8.26 16.88
C ILE A 309 20.55 9.14 18.11
N ALA A 310 19.86 8.91 19.21
CA ALA A 310 20.08 9.64 20.45
C ALA A 310 21.49 9.39 21.03
N ALA A 311 21.94 8.14 21.06
CA ALA A 311 23.29 7.79 21.53
C ALA A 311 24.38 8.45 20.67
N GLY A 312 24.16 8.57 19.35
CA GLY A 312 25.11 9.16 18.41
C GLY A 312 24.97 10.66 18.19
N TRP A 313 24.07 11.35 18.88
CA TRP A 313 23.73 12.76 18.65
C TRP A 313 24.95 13.69 18.60
N ARG A 314 25.88 13.54 19.56
CA ARG A 314 27.11 14.35 19.62
C ARG A 314 28.01 14.14 18.41
N SER A 315 28.04 12.92 17.86
CA SER A 315 28.83 12.58 16.66
C SER A 315 28.21 13.12 15.38
N ALA A 316 26.93 13.49 15.38
CA ALA A 316 26.24 14.08 14.23
C ALA A 316 26.57 15.57 14.05
N ILE A 317 27.03 16.27 15.10
CA ILE A 317 27.30 17.72 15.07
C ILE A 317 28.35 18.10 14.02
N PRO A 318 29.50 17.42 13.88
CA PRO A 318 30.49 17.74 12.85
C PRO A 318 29.99 17.52 11.42
N MET A 319 29.00 16.61 11.23
CA MET A 319 28.47 16.26 9.92
C MET A 319 27.50 17.31 9.35
N ARG A 320 27.05 18.26 10.18
CA ARG A 320 26.23 19.41 9.73
C ARG A 320 26.91 20.25 8.65
N LYS A 321 28.23 20.12 8.50
CA LYS A 321 28.99 20.79 7.43
C LYS A 321 28.87 20.09 6.07
N ASP A 322 28.44 18.84 6.03
CA ASP A 322 28.21 18.09 4.80
C ASP A 322 26.71 18.09 4.47
N ALA A 323 26.36 18.79 3.41
CA ALA A 323 24.97 18.96 2.95
C ALA A 323 24.22 17.65 2.76
N ARG A 324 24.92 16.53 2.45
CA ARG A 324 24.30 15.22 2.26
C ARG A 324 23.56 14.73 3.51
N TRP A 325 24.08 15.04 4.71
CA TRP A 325 23.44 14.64 5.96
C TRP A 325 22.20 15.48 6.31
N LEU A 326 21.98 16.59 5.60
CA LEU A 326 20.72 17.34 5.72
C LEU A 326 19.53 16.53 5.20
N VAL A 327 19.70 15.74 4.14
CA VAL A 327 18.62 14.98 3.50
C VAL A 327 17.89 14.06 4.49
N PRO A 328 18.54 13.13 5.21
CA PRO A 328 17.84 12.25 6.13
C PRO A 328 17.21 13.00 7.32
N TRP A 329 17.84 14.03 7.85
CA TRP A 329 17.24 14.85 8.90
C TRP A 329 16.02 15.62 8.44
N LEU A 330 16.11 16.26 7.28
CA LEU A 330 15.00 17.02 6.71
C LEU A 330 13.80 16.11 6.42
N TRP A 331 14.06 14.91 5.88
CA TRP A 331 13.01 13.93 5.60
C TRP A 331 12.27 13.53 6.88
N VAL A 332 12.98 13.16 7.93
CA VAL A 332 12.37 12.80 9.23
C VAL A 332 11.57 13.96 9.83
N VAL A 333 12.11 15.19 9.80
CA VAL A 333 11.43 16.38 10.34
C VAL A 333 10.16 16.70 9.57
N ILE A 334 10.19 16.65 8.23
CA ILE A 334 8.99 16.89 7.40
C ILE A 334 7.93 15.86 7.71
N VAL A 335 8.28 14.57 7.76
CA VAL A 335 7.32 13.50 8.07
C VAL A 335 6.73 13.71 9.46
N ALA A 336 7.56 13.98 10.47
CA ALA A 336 7.08 14.24 11.84
C ALA A 336 6.09 15.42 11.91
N ALA A 337 6.33 16.48 11.13
CA ALA A 337 5.41 17.61 11.02
C ALA A 337 4.11 17.23 10.31
N LEU A 338 4.19 16.47 9.21
CA LEU A 338 3.02 16.07 8.42
C LEU A 338 2.10 15.08 9.16
N LEU A 339 2.66 14.26 10.07
CA LEU A 339 1.87 13.31 10.86
C LEU A 339 0.80 13.98 11.73
N TYR A 340 0.97 15.26 12.07
CA TYR A 340 0.03 16.03 12.89
C TYR A 340 -0.43 17.33 12.20
N ALA A 341 -0.14 17.48 10.92
CA ALA A 341 -0.66 18.58 10.12
C ALA A 341 -2.19 18.45 9.97
N PRO A 342 -2.91 19.57 9.74
CA PRO A 342 -4.36 19.57 9.55
C PRO A 342 -4.75 19.03 8.15
N VAL A 343 -4.32 17.82 7.84
CA VAL A 343 -4.63 17.09 6.61
C VAL A 343 -5.30 15.76 6.95
N MET A 344 -6.15 15.26 6.05
CA MET A 344 -6.95 14.04 6.32
C MET A 344 -6.09 12.76 6.24
N THR A 345 -4.98 12.79 5.49
CA THR A 345 -4.16 11.61 5.15
C THR A 345 -2.82 11.56 5.88
N GLN A 346 -2.80 11.98 7.16
CA GLN A 346 -1.59 12.19 7.97
C GLN A 346 -0.58 11.02 7.92
N ARG A 347 -1.02 9.81 8.22
CA ARG A 347 -0.11 8.65 8.33
C ARG A 347 0.40 8.12 6.99
N ARG A 348 -0.20 8.52 5.85
CA ARG A 348 0.30 8.16 4.52
C ARG A 348 1.68 8.74 4.22
N TYR A 349 2.08 9.79 4.91
CA TYR A 349 3.42 10.39 4.79
C TYR A 349 4.53 9.58 5.46
N LEU A 350 4.20 8.53 6.22
CA LEU A 350 5.18 7.60 6.80
C LEU A 350 5.92 6.78 5.75
N LEU A 351 5.32 6.58 4.58
CA LEU A 351 5.89 5.72 3.55
C LEU A 351 7.30 6.19 3.15
N GLY A 352 8.27 5.31 3.39
CA GLY A 352 9.68 5.54 3.11
C GLY A 352 10.47 6.20 4.26
N VAL A 353 9.84 6.65 5.37
CA VAL A 353 10.54 7.30 6.49
C VAL A 353 11.57 6.40 7.17
N GLN A 354 11.37 5.08 7.10
CA GLN A 354 12.36 4.11 7.61
C GLN A 354 13.72 4.29 6.92
N THR A 355 13.75 4.71 5.64
CA THR A 355 14.99 4.93 4.89
C THR A 355 15.91 5.96 5.56
N PRO A 356 15.50 7.21 5.80
CA PRO A 356 16.33 8.18 6.51
C PRO A 356 16.59 7.79 7.96
N LEU A 357 15.64 7.18 8.65
CA LEU A 357 15.84 6.68 10.03
C LEU A 357 16.93 5.61 10.08
N ALA A 358 16.99 4.69 9.11
CA ALA A 358 18.04 3.67 9.04
C ALA A 358 19.44 4.28 8.82
N VAL A 359 19.55 5.31 7.98
CA VAL A 359 20.80 6.05 7.78
C VAL A 359 21.26 6.70 9.08
N LEU A 360 20.38 7.42 9.76
CA LEU A 360 20.69 8.12 11.01
C LEU A 360 20.97 7.13 12.15
N ALA A 361 20.20 6.04 12.26
CA ALA A 361 20.41 5.00 13.27
C ALA A 361 21.75 4.26 13.06
N THR A 362 22.07 3.92 11.81
CA THR A 362 23.37 3.32 11.49
C THR A 362 24.52 4.22 11.87
N GLN A 363 24.43 5.51 11.56
CA GLN A 363 25.46 6.47 11.98
C GLN A 363 25.56 6.54 13.50
N GLY A 364 24.43 6.64 14.20
CA GLY A 364 24.39 6.68 15.65
C GLY A 364 24.97 5.41 16.29
N TRP A 365 24.66 4.24 15.74
CA TRP A 365 25.21 2.97 16.17
C TRP A 365 26.72 2.90 15.99
N VAL A 366 27.21 3.18 14.79
CA VAL A 366 28.63 3.07 14.45
C VAL A 366 29.50 4.08 15.20
N ARG A 367 29.02 5.30 15.41
CA ARG A 367 29.79 6.39 16.03
C ARG A 367 29.45 6.69 17.48
N GLY A 368 28.27 6.29 17.94
CA GLY A 368 27.82 6.52 19.31
C GLY A 368 27.91 5.26 20.19
N VAL A 369 27.40 4.13 19.70
CA VAL A 369 27.28 2.91 20.52
C VAL A 369 28.52 2.02 20.39
N LEU A 370 28.97 1.69 19.18
CA LEU A 370 30.10 0.77 18.98
C LEU A 370 31.40 1.21 19.63
N PRO A 371 31.76 2.51 19.68
CA PRO A 371 32.97 2.94 20.38
C PRO A 371 32.99 2.63 21.87
N CYS A 372 31.82 2.54 22.52
CA CYS A 372 31.68 2.18 23.91
C CYS A 372 31.88 0.68 24.19
N LEU A 373 31.96 -0.15 23.14
CA LEU A 373 32.13 -1.59 23.25
C LEU A 373 33.56 -2.01 22.91
N GLN A 374 34.01 -3.10 23.54
CA GLN A 374 35.27 -3.76 23.16
C GLN A 374 35.21 -4.18 21.68
N GLN A 375 36.33 -4.01 20.98
CA GLN A 375 36.40 -4.23 19.54
C GLN A 375 35.95 -5.63 19.14
N THR A 376 36.28 -6.66 19.89
CA THR A 376 35.90 -8.06 19.71
C THR A 376 34.40 -8.31 19.82
N ARG A 377 33.68 -7.49 20.60
CA ARG A 377 32.23 -7.63 20.83
C ARG A 377 31.36 -6.86 19.79
N ARG A 378 31.96 -5.95 19.02
CA ARG A 378 31.22 -5.08 18.07
C ARG A 378 30.42 -5.85 16.99
N PRO A 379 30.98 -6.89 16.35
CA PRO A 379 30.22 -7.65 15.35
C PRO A 379 28.99 -8.34 15.97
N LEU A 380 29.18 -9.02 17.11
CA LEU A 380 28.11 -9.70 17.81
C LEU A 380 27.02 -8.71 18.28
N ALA A 381 27.41 -7.56 18.83
CA ALA A 381 26.47 -6.51 19.24
C ALA A 381 25.63 -6.01 18.05
N SER A 382 26.24 -5.83 16.87
CA SER A 382 25.50 -5.41 15.67
C SER A 382 24.54 -6.49 15.17
N ILE A 383 24.93 -7.76 15.22
CA ILE A 383 24.06 -8.88 14.86
C ILE A 383 22.86 -8.94 15.82
N VAL A 384 23.11 -8.91 17.14
CA VAL A 384 22.04 -8.92 18.17
C VAL A 384 21.10 -7.73 17.98
N TYR A 385 21.65 -6.55 17.75
CA TYR A 385 20.83 -5.34 17.54
C TYR A 385 19.93 -5.47 16.31
N VAL A 386 20.47 -5.89 15.15
CA VAL A 386 19.67 -6.09 13.93
C VAL A 386 18.64 -7.19 14.13
N SER A 387 19.00 -8.30 14.77
CA SER A 387 18.06 -9.42 15.03
C SER A 387 16.88 -8.96 15.89
N LEU A 388 17.14 -8.22 16.98
CA LEU A 388 16.09 -7.66 17.83
C LEU A 388 15.23 -6.63 17.08
N ALA A 389 15.86 -5.76 16.29
CA ALA A 389 15.15 -4.76 15.51
C ALA A 389 14.28 -5.39 14.40
N SER A 390 14.64 -6.58 13.90
CA SER A 390 13.91 -7.28 12.84
C SER A 390 12.77 -8.18 13.35
N SER A 391 12.63 -8.33 14.65
CA SER A 391 11.73 -9.32 15.27
C SER A 391 10.27 -9.17 14.83
N ALA A 392 9.71 -7.96 14.85
CA ALA A 392 8.31 -7.77 14.49
C ALA A 392 8.05 -7.98 12.99
N THR A 393 8.99 -7.62 12.10
CA THR A 393 8.89 -7.90 10.67
C THR A 393 8.85 -9.41 10.41
N LEU A 394 9.74 -10.17 11.05
CA LEU A 394 9.77 -11.62 10.91
C LEU A 394 8.55 -12.28 11.53
N LEU A 395 8.07 -11.78 12.68
CA LEU A 395 6.82 -12.24 13.31
C LEU A 395 5.61 -12.01 12.38
N MET A 396 5.50 -10.85 11.73
CA MET A 396 4.40 -10.56 10.80
C MET A 396 4.41 -11.52 9.60
N ILE A 397 5.59 -11.79 9.02
CA ILE A 397 5.72 -12.73 7.90
C ILE A 397 5.38 -14.15 8.35
N ALA A 398 5.90 -14.60 9.51
CA ALA A 398 5.63 -15.92 10.06
C ALA A 398 4.15 -16.09 10.45
N ALA A 399 3.54 -15.07 11.05
CA ALA A 399 2.13 -15.06 11.39
C ALA A 399 1.25 -15.23 10.14
N ASN A 400 1.54 -14.53 9.05
CA ASN A 400 0.83 -14.73 7.77
C ASN A 400 1.08 -16.13 7.19
N ALA A 401 2.31 -16.66 7.28
CA ALA A 401 2.62 -18.00 6.79
C ALA A 401 1.83 -19.09 7.51
N SER A 402 1.50 -18.90 8.79
CA SER A 402 0.67 -19.83 9.57
C SER A 402 -0.83 -19.54 9.46
N ALA A 403 -1.22 -18.27 9.36
CA ALA A 403 -2.63 -17.87 9.31
C ALA A 403 -3.28 -18.20 7.96
N ILE A 404 -2.60 -17.94 6.84
CA ILE A 404 -3.15 -18.16 5.49
C ILE A 404 -3.69 -19.59 5.30
N PRO A 405 -2.97 -20.68 5.62
CA PRO A 405 -3.50 -22.04 5.45
C PRO A 405 -4.46 -22.48 6.56
N SER A 406 -4.67 -21.66 7.59
CA SER A 406 -5.52 -22.04 8.73
C SER A 406 -7.01 -22.04 8.38
N THR A 407 -7.78 -22.88 9.10
CA THR A 407 -9.24 -22.93 8.93
C THR A 407 -9.94 -21.65 9.32
N GLN A 408 -9.36 -20.86 10.23
CA GLN A 408 -9.92 -19.59 10.71
C GLN A 408 -10.11 -18.56 9.58
N TYR A 409 -9.15 -18.50 8.62
CA TYR A 409 -9.18 -17.54 7.52
C TYR A 409 -9.65 -18.15 6.20
N ARG A 410 -10.09 -19.42 6.21
CA ARG A 410 -10.49 -20.15 5.00
C ARG A 410 -11.55 -19.40 4.22
N ASP A 411 -12.58 -18.96 4.92
CA ASP A 411 -13.73 -18.30 4.33
C ASP A 411 -13.42 -16.92 3.75
N ASP A 412 -12.40 -16.24 4.25
CA ASP A 412 -12.01 -14.92 3.78
C ASP A 412 -10.99 -14.98 2.63
N LEU A 413 -10.15 -16.01 2.60
CA LEU A 413 -9.01 -16.09 1.70
C LEU A 413 -9.18 -17.07 0.53
N TYR A 414 -10.14 -18.00 0.62
CA TYR A 414 -10.34 -19.04 -0.40
C TYR A 414 -11.72 -18.91 -1.04
N TYR A 415 -11.79 -19.23 -2.33
CA TYR A 415 -13.04 -19.28 -3.10
C TYR A 415 -13.45 -20.74 -3.25
N THR A 416 -14.72 -21.04 -3.01
CA THR A 416 -15.28 -22.37 -3.29
C THR A 416 -15.43 -22.61 -4.80
N VAL A 417 -15.64 -23.85 -5.21
CA VAL A 417 -15.96 -24.20 -6.61
C VAL A 417 -17.21 -23.46 -7.09
N ASP A 418 -18.23 -23.38 -6.25
CA ASP A 418 -19.49 -22.70 -6.55
C ASP A 418 -19.31 -21.20 -6.76
N GLU A 419 -18.56 -20.55 -5.85
CA GLU A 419 -18.23 -19.11 -6.02
C GLU A 419 -17.48 -18.86 -7.33
N ARG A 420 -16.50 -19.69 -7.68
CA ARG A 420 -15.76 -19.57 -8.93
C ARG A 420 -16.66 -19.73 -10.15
N ALA A 421 -17.57 -20.70 -10.12
CA ALA A 421 -18.55 -20.90 -11.19
C ALA A 421 -19.46 -19.68 -11.33
N GLY A 422 -19.97 -19.14 -10.22
CA GLY A 422 -20.77 -17.91 -10.21
C GLY A 422 -20.01 -16.68 -10.69
N PHE A 423 -18.73 -16.51 -10.29
CA PHE A 423 -17.88 -15.41 -10.81
C PHE A 423 -17.63 -15.55 -12.33
N ALA A 424 -17.38 -16.76 -12.82
CA ALA A 424 -17.23 -17.03 -14.23
C ALA A 424 -18.52 -16.69 -14.98
N TRP A 425 -19.67 -17.12 -14.46
CA TRP A 425 -20.96 -16.81 -15.04
C TRP A 425 -21.21 -15.29 -15.14
N LEU A 426 -21.01 -14.55 -14.02
CA LEU A 426 -21.14 -13.08 -14.02
C LEU A 426 -20.22 -12.43 -15.05
N ARG A 427 -18.96 -12.85 -15.10
CA ARG A 427 -17.98 -12.28 -16.02
C ARG A 427 -18.35 -12.49 -17.49
N ASP A 428 -18.88 -13.67 -17.82
CA ASP A 428 -19.05 -14.13 -19.19
C ASP A 428 -20.46 -13.83 -19.74
N HIS A 429 -21.46 -13.61 -18.86
CA HIS A 429 -22.88 -13.46 -19.24
C HIS A 429 -23.51 -12.12 -18.85
N THR A 430 -22.77 -11.19 -18.25
CA THR A 430 -23.30 -9.87 -17.88
C THR A 430 -22.50 -8.75 -18.53
N PRO A 431 -23.12 -7.58 -18.83
CA PRO A 431 -22.41 -6.40 -19.30
C PRO A 431 -21.29 -5.96 -18.35
N PRO A 432 -20.20 -5.35 -18.84
CA PRO A 432 -19.07 -4.93 -18.01
C PRO A 432 -19.43 -3.91 -16.91
N ASP A 433 -20.43 -3.07 -17.15
CA ASP A 433 -20.91 -1.99 -16.30
C ASP A 433 -22.08 -2.39 -15.38
N SER A 434 -22.52 -3.65 -15.45
CA SER A 434 -23.59 -4.16 -14.59
C SER A 434 -23.31 -3.96 -13.10
N VAL A 435 -24.36 -3.64 -12.35
CA VAL A 435 -24.34 -3.49 -10.90
C VAL A 435 -24.89 -4.76 -10.24
N VAL A 436 -24.10 -5.34 -9.35
CA VAL A 436 -24.45 -6.54 -8.60
C VAL A 436 -24.68 -6.17 -7.12
N LEU A 437 -25.85 -6.51 -6.58
CA LEU A 437 -26.09 -6.42 -5.13
C LEU A 437 -25.38 -7.60 -4.47
N THR A 438 -24.40 -7.28 -3.64
CA THR A 438 -23.58 -8.22 -2.87
C THR A 438 -23.57 -7.79 -1.41
N VAL A 439 -23.07 -8.64 -0.52
CA VAL A 439 -23.00 -8.30 0.91
C VAL A 439 -21.69 -7.61 1.24
N ALA A 440 -21.79 -6.53 2.01
CA ALA A 440 -20.69 -5.88 2.71
C ALA A 440 -21.12 -5.51 4.13
N THR A 441 -20.24 -5.63 5.10
CA THR A 441 -20.47 -5.26 6.49
C THR A 441 -19.38 -4.30 7.00
N ARG A 442 -19.60 -3.67 8.18
CA ARG A 442 -18.62 -2.74 8.76
C ARG A 442 -17.32 -3.41 9.21
N ASP A 443 -17.40 -4.65 9.61
CA ASP A 443 -16.27 -5.51 9.96
C ASP A 443 -15.59 -6.13 8.75
N LEU A 444 -15.91 -5.61 7.55
CA LEU A 444 -15.32 -5.98 6.26
C LEU A 444 -15.59 -7.45 5.87
N HIS A 445 -16.65 -8.03 6.40
CA HIS A 445 -17.11 -9.37 6.05
C HIS A 445 -18.15 -9.32 4.91
N GLY A 446 -18.01 -10.18 3.92
CA GLY A 446 -18.94 -10.25 2.79
C GLY A 446 -18.31 -10.62 1.45
N SER A 447 -19.17 -10.73 0.44
CA SER A 447 -18.79 -11.16 -0.92
C SER A 447 -18.37 -10.05 -1.87
N SER A 448 -18.62 -8.79 -1.56
CA SER A 448 -18.42 -7.66 -2.49
C SER A 448 -17.00 -7.57 -3.03
N GLY A 449 -15.98 -7.66 -2.16
CA GLY A 449 -14.59 -7.61 -2.58
C GLY A 449 -14.21 -8.75 -3.53
N ARG A 450 -14.74 -9.94 -3.25
CA ARG A 450 -14.51 -11.17 -4.03
C ARG A 450 -15.12 -11.06 -5.43
N VAL A 451 -16.38 -10.57 -5.51
CA VAL A 451 -17.07 -10.33 -6.78
C VAL A 451 -16.33 -9.30 -7.62
N VAL A 452 -15.93 -8.14 -7.05
CA VAL A 452 -15.15 -7.13 -7.76
C VAL A 452 -13.83 -7.69 -8.28
N ALA A 453 -13.07 -8.36 -7.42
CA ALA A 453 -11.76 -8.91 -7.77
C ALA A 453 -11.82 -9.92 -8.92
N GLN A 454 -12.87 -10.74 -8.98
CA GLN A 454 -13.00 -11.84 -9.94
C GLN A 454 -13.77 -11.46 -11.22
N THR A 455 -14.74 -10.54 -11.12
CA THR A 455 -15.64 -10.21 -12.23
C THR A 455 -15.40 -8.84 -12.84
N ARG A 456 -14.86 -7.89 -12.08
CA ARG A 456 -14.76 -6.44 -12.40
C ARG A 456 -16.15 -5.82 -12.66
N ARG A 457 -17.19 -6.41 -12.08
CA ARG A 457 -18.53 -5.80 -12.08
C ARG A 457 -18.60 -4.82 -10.92
N ARG A 458 -19.40 -3.79 -11.11
CA ARG A 458 -19.71 -2.84 -10.03
C ARG A 458 -20.58 -3.53 -8.99
N VAL A 459 -20.37 -3.17 -7.72
CA VAL A 459 -21.21 -3.70 -6.63
C VAL A 459 -21.91 -2.57 -5.92
N PHE A 460 -23.07 -2.90 -5.30
CA PHE A 460 -23.88 -1.91 -4.57
C PHE A 460 -23.11 -1.25 -3.41
N ALA A 461 -22.34 -2.03 -2.67
CA ALA A 461 -21.46 -1.56 -1.60
C ALA A 461 -20.32 -2.57 -1.40
N GLY A 462 -19.17 -2.10 -0.91
CA GLY A 462 -18.03 -2.96 -0.66
C GLY A 462 -16.94 -2.23 0.13
N HIS A 463 -15.83 -1.89 -0.48
CA HIS A 463 -14.72 -1.21 0.18
C HIS A 463 -15.16 0.15 0.76
N PHE A 464 -14.96 0.35 2.08
CA PHE A 464 -15.56 1.48 2.83
C PHE A 464 -15.12 2.86 2.33
N ILE A 465 -13.91 2.99 1.75
CA ILE A 465 -13.43 4.25 1.17
C ILE A 465 -14.03 4.48 -0.23
N GLU A 466 -14.24 3.40 -1.01
CA GLU A 466 -14.67 3.47 -2.41
C GLU A 466 -16.20 3.41 -2.57
N THR A 467 -16.94 3.19 -1.49
CA THR A 467 -18.41 3.14 -1.49
C THR A 467 -18.97 4.47 -1.04
N VAL A 468 -19.71 5.15 -1.89
CA VAL A 468 -20.43 6.38 -1.51
C VAL A 468 -21.42 6.07 -0.39
N GLN A 469 -21.35 6.83 0.72
CA GLN A 469 -22.19 6.66 1.89
C GLN A 469 -22.19 5.20 2.43
N PHE A 470 -21.02 4.63 2.62
CA PHE A 470 -20.84 3.21 2.98
C PHE A 470 -21.76 2.76 4.13
N ASP A 471 -21.79 3.47 5.27
CA ASP A 471 -22.59 3.09 6.43
C ASP A 471 -24.10 3.04 6.15
N ARG A 472 -24.60 3.97 5.33
CA ARG A 472 -25.99 3.99 4.89
C ARG A 472 -26.32 2.77 4.03
N LYS A 473 -25.43 2.43 3.08
CA LYS A 473 -25.64 1.27 2.20
C LYS A 473 -25.56 -0.06 2.95
N VAL A 474 -24.66 -0.19 3.93
CA VAL A 474 -24.65 -1.35 4.82
C VAL A 474 -25.98 -1.50 5.58
N GLY A 475 -26.55 -0.39 6.03
CA GLY A 475 -27.90 -0.38 6.62
C GLY A 475 -29.00 -0.82 5.65
N MET A 476 -28.90 -0.37 4.38
CA MET A 476 -29.82 -0.77 3.31
C MET A 476 -29.69 -2.26 2.98
N LEU A 477 -28.48 -2.84 2.97
CA LEU A 477 -28.27 -4.27 2.75
C LEU A 477 -28.92 -5.12 3.85
N ARG A 478 -28.75 -4.72 5.13
CA ARG A 478 -29.45 -5.38 6.24
C ARG A 478 -30.96 -5.34 6.08
N ARG A 479 -31.51 -4.18 5.72
CA ARG A 479 -32.94 -4.02 5.47
C ARG A 479 -33.38 -4.82 4.24
N PHE A 480 -32.57 -4.95 3.19
CA PHE A 480 -32.91 -5.73 2.00
C PHE A 480 -33.17 -7.21 2.32
N TYR A 481 -32.36 -7.80 3.19
CA TYR A 481 -32.49 -9.20 3.60
C TYR A 481 -33.37 -9.42 4.84
N ASP A 482 -33.96 -8.35 5.42
CA ASP A 482 -34.90 -8.46 6.53
C ASP A 482 -36.27 -8.94 6.03
N PRO A 483 -36.82 -10.08 6.54
CA PRO A 483 -38.14 -10.57 6.16
C PRO A 483 -39.29 -9.58 6.34
N ALA A 484 -39.18 -8.64 7.30
CA ALA A 484 -40.19 -7.62 7.54
C ALA A 484 -40.22 -6.51 6.48
N THR A 485 -39.26 -6.43 5.61
CA THR A 485 -39.19 -5.41 4.55
C THR A 485 -40.15 -5.76 3.41
N SER A 486 -40.88 -4.75 2.92
CA SER A 486 -41.81 -4.93 1.81
C SER A 486 -41.07 -5.09 0.46
N ASP A 487 -41.64 -5.86 -0.44
CA ASP A 487 -41.12 -6.03 -1.81
C ASP A 487 -41.14 -4.71 -2.61
N ALA A 488 -42.10 -3.84 -2.34
CA ALA A 488 -42.13 -2.50 -2.95
C ALA A 488 -40.86 -1.70 -2.63
N TRP A 489 -40.37 -1.75 -1.37
CA TRP A 489 -39.13 -1.09 -0.99
C TRP A 489 -37.90 -1.73 -1.65
N ARG A 490 -37.84 -3.08 -1.72
CA ARG A 490 -36.76 -3.79 -2.40
C ARG A 490 -36.67 -3.44 -3.88
N ARG A 491 -37.82 -3.44 -4.58
CA ARG A 491 -37.90 -3.02 -5.98
C ARG A 491 -37.43 -1.58 -6.17
N SER A 492 -37.86 -0.67 -5.29
CA SER A 492 -37.43 0.73 -5.33
C SER A 492 -35.93 0.86 -5.16
N LEU A 493 -35.34 0.12 -4.22
CA LEU A 493 -33.88 0.11 -4.02
C LEU A 493 -33.12 -0.39 -5.26
N LEU A 494 -33.56 -1.51 -5.81
CA LEU A 494 -32.92 -2.08 -7.01
C LEU A 494 -33.02 -1.14 -8.22
N ALA A 495 -34.15 -0.44 -8.35
CA ALA A 495 -34.36 0.53 -9.42
C ALA A 495 -33.55 1.81 -9.21
N GLU A 496 -33.57 2.39 -7.99
CA GLU A 496 -32.84 3.62 -7.63
C GLU A 496 -31.35 3.52 -7.92
N TYR A 497 -30.74 2.36 -7.60
CA TYR A 497 -29.31 2.14 -7.76
C TYR A 497 -28.95 1.35 -9.04
N ASN A 498 -29.89 1.18 -9.93
CA ASN A 498 -29.73 0.44 -11.19
C ASN A 498 -29.08 -0.95 -10.97
N VAL A 499 -29.51 -1.64 -9.92
CA VAL A 499 -29.05 -3.00 -9.63
C VAL A 499 -29.74 -3.96 -10.58
N GLU A 500 -28.92 -4.68 -11.37
CA GLU A 500 -29.41 -5.65 -12.36
C GLU A 500 -29.38 -7.08 -11.83
N TYR A 501 -28.40 -7.38 -10.97
CA TYR A 501 -28.18 -8.73 -10.45
C TYR A 501 -28.10 -8.73 -8.93
N VAL A 502 -28.57 -9.81 -8.30
CA VAL A 502 -28.45 -10.08 -6.86
C VAL A 502 -27.64 -11.37 -6.69
N TRP A 503 -26.48 -11.24 -6.06
CA TRP A 503 -25.64 -12.35 -5.64
C TRP A 503 -26.07 -12.85 -4.28
N TYR A 504 -26.60 -14.09 -4.23
CA TYR A 504 -27.13 -14.69 -3.00
C TYR A 504 -26.27 -15.88 -2.59
N ASP A 505 -25.53 -15.69 -1.52
CA ASP A 505 -24.57 -16.65 -0.97
C ASP A 505 -24.76 -16.83 0.53
N ARG A 506 -23.79 -17.48 1.21
CA ARG A 506 -23.80 -17.64 2.67
C ARG A 506 -23.84 -16.29 3.41
N TYR A 507 -23.11 -15.27 2.95
CA TYR A 507 -23.08 -13.97 3.60
C TYR A 507 -24.45 -13.28 3.54
N ALA A 508 -25.18 -13.48 2.46
CA ALA A 508 -26.53 -12.98 2.32
C ALA A 508 -27.52 -13.69 3.27
N ARG A 509 -27.35 -15.02 3.43
CA ARG A 509 -28.14 -15.82 4.37
C ARG A 509 -27.86 -15.47 5.83
N GLU A 510 -26.61 -15.14 6.17
CA GLU A 510 -26.21 -14.69 7.51
C GLU A 510 -26.72 -13.27 7.81
N LEU A 511 -26.79 -12.40 6.80
CA LEU A 511 -27.24 -11.03 6.96
C LEU A 511 -28.74 -10.93 7.25
N GLY A 512 -29.56 -11.83 6.72
CA GLY A 512 -30.99 -11.88 6.98
C GLY A 512 -31.69 -13.09 6.35
N ALA A 513 -32.87 -13.42 6.88
CA ALA A 513 -33.60 -14.63 6.53
C ALA A 513 -34.43 -14.52 5.23
N TRP A 514 -34.51 -13.34 4.60
CA TRP A 514 -35.27 -13.21 3.35
C TRP A 514 -34.52 -13.85 2.18
N ASN A 515 -35.25 -14.71 1.42
CA ASN A 515 -34.69 -15.37 0.26
C ASN A 515 -35.20 -14.70 -1.03
N PRO A 516 -34.29 -14.22 -1.91
CA PRO A 516 -34.67 -13.59 -3.19
C PRO A 516 -35.53 -14.49 -4.11
N ALA A 517 -35.46 -15.80 -3.98
CA ALA A 517 -36.30 -16.74 -4.74
C ALA A 517 -37.81 -16.57 -4.48
N ALA A 518 -38.20 -15.93 -3.38
CA ALA A 518 -39.58 -15.64 -3.08
C ALA A 518 -40.14 -14.43 -3.86
N ALA A 519 -39.27 -13.64 -4.51
CA ALA A 519 -39.64 -12.42 -5.20
C ALA A 519 -39.92 -12.68 -6.70
N PRO A 520 -41.15 -12.40 -7.20
CA PRO A 520 -41.50 -12.69 -8.59
C PRO A 520 -40.76 -11.83 -9.62
N TYR A 521 -40.14 -10.75 -9.19
CA TYR A 521 -39.32 -9.85 -10.00
C TYR A 521 -37.84 -10.18 -10.03
N LEU A 522 -37.44 -11.30 -9.40
CA LEU A 522 -36.06 -11.81 -9.39
C LEU A 522 -36.05 -13.24 -9.96
N VAL A 523 -35.46 -13.39 -11.14
CA VAL A 523 -35.36 -14.68 -11.83
C VAL A 523 -33.96 -15.25 -11.65
N SER A 524 -33.90 -16.50 -11.17
CA SER A 524 -32.62 -17.22 -11.07
C SER A 524 -32.02 -17.46 -12.46
N VAL A 525 -30.84 -16.93 -12.71
CA VAL A 525 -30.11 -17.07 -13.98
C VAL A 525 -28.85 -17.93 -13.86
N PHE A 526 -28.40 -18.15 -12.62
CA PHE A 526 -27.33 -19.10 -12.27
C PHE A 526 -27.65 -19.67 -10.88
N ALA A 527 -27.47 -20.97 -10.70
CA ALA A 527 -27.63 -21.63 -9.41
C ALA A 527 -26.61 -22.77 -9.27
N SER A 528 -26.01 -22.83 -8.08
CA SER A 528 -25.20 -23.94 -7.56
C SER A 528 -25.65 -24.26 -6.13
N ASP A 529 -24.97 -25.18 -5.44
CA ASP A 529 -25.36 -25.57 -4.08
C ASP A 529 -25.28 -24.40 -3.08
N THR A 530 -24.29 -23.51 -3.24
CA THR A 530 -24.03 -22.45 -2.26
C THR A 530 -24.26 -21.03 -2.80
N VAL A 531 -24.31 -20.83 -4.12
CA VAL A 531 -24.43 -19.52 -4.77
C VAL A 531 -25.56 -19.52 -5.77
N ILE A 532 -26.42 -18.50 -5.70
CA ILE A 532 -27.46 -18.23 -6.69
C ILE A 532 -27.30 -16.78 -7.18
N VAL A 533 -27.39 -16.56 -8.49
CA VAL A 533 -27.46 -15.23 -9.09
C VAL A 533 -28.86 -15.02 -9.63
N PHE A 534 -29.50 -13.97 -9.17
CA PHE A 534 -30.80 -13.54 -9.65
C PHE A 534 -30.65 -12.33 -10.57
N ARG A 535 -31.39 -12.28 -11.67
CA ARG A 535 -31.55 -11.11 -12.52
C ARG A 535 -32.87 -10.42 -12.18
N ARG A 536 -32.83 -9.09 -12.08
CA ARG A 536 -34.05 -8.28 -11.95
C ARG A 536 -34.79 -8.27 -13.27
N GLU A 537 -36.09 -8.60 -13.24
CA GLU A 537 -37.03 -8.35 -14.32
C GLU A 537 -37.80 -7.05 -14.07
N GLU A 538 -38.19 -6.34 -15.15
CA GLU A 538 -38.90 -5.08 -15.11
C GLU A 538 -40.30 -5.19 -14.49
#